data_bca57dd24321182d237d7d4cbf958d3b
#
_entry.id   bca57dd24321182d237d7d4cbf958d3b
#
_cell.length_a   1.000
_cell.length_b   1.000
_cell.length_c   1.000
_cell.angle_alpha   90.00
_cell.angle_beta   90.00
_cell.angle_gamma   90.00
#
_symmetry.space_group_name_H-M   'P 1'
#
loop_
_entity.id
_entity.type
_entity.pdbx_description
1 polymer ?
#
loop_
_entity_poly.entity_id
_entity_poly.type
_entity_poly.pdbx_seq_one_letter_code
_entity_poly.pdbx_strand_id
1 'polypeptide(L)'
;MQIRPFQVEDFLPYQSWFADPLLDAHLGPIDRDGVEQVLNDSDRALYSVLRGDLLVAVVGIRLPDEAHPFYFVTDLAVRPQLRGSGVGRRVMALMMNRPELQRSPLWRASVRPDNPGALAFLLKLGWTRLAMGNPFDELLEFEFQRRPAGPLLR
;
A
#
# COMPACT_ATOMS: atom_id res chain seq x y z
N MET A 1 -16.43 1.37 -2.95
CA MET A 1 -15.49 0.88 -1.91
C MET A 1 -15.30 1.94 -0.85
N GLN A 2 -15.19 1.53 0.37
CA GLN A 2 -14.96 2.40 1.53
C GLN A 2 -13.58 2.10 2.12
N ILE A 3 -12.81 3.15 2.45
CA ILE A 3 -11.54 3.02 3.17
C ILE A 3 -11.73 3.58 4.56
N ARG A 4 -11.27 2.85 5.56
CA ARG A 4 -11.23 3.29 6.95
C ARG A 4 -9.98 2.75 7.64
N PRO A 5 -9.60 3.31 8.79
CA PRO A 5 -8.52 2.71 9.58
C PRO A 5 -8.81 1.24 9.91
N PHE A 6 -7.75 0.44 9.92
CA PHE A 6 -7.83 -0.98 10.25
C PHE A 6 -8.33 -1.16 11.68
N GLN A 7 -9.26 -2.08 11.87
CA GLN A 7 -9.86 -2.41 13.16
C GLN A 7 -9.51 -3.84 13.54
N VAL A 8 -9.61 -4.15 14.82
CA VAL A 8 -9.26 -5.48 15.33
C VAL A 8 -10.10 -6.60 14.68
N GLU A 9 -11.35 -6.29 14.30
CA GLU A 9 -12.22 -7.23 13.61
C GLU A 9 -11.71 -7.61 12.21
N ASP A 10 -10.84 -6.80 11.64
CA ASP A 10 -10.30 -7.05 10.29
C ASP A 10 -9.14 -8.06 10.31
N PHE A 11 -8.60 -8.35 11.49
CA PHE A 11 -7.41 -9.18 11.60
C PHE A 11 -7.63 -10.60 11.09
N LEU A 12 -8.68 -11.29 11.54
CA LEU A 12 -8.94 -12.67 11.14
C LEU A 12 -9.20 -12.83 9.65
N PRO A 13 -10.07 -12.00 9.03
CA PRO A 13 -10.22 -12.04 7.58
C PRO A 13 -8.90 -11.79 6.83
N TYR A 14 -8.14 -10.79 7.27
CA TYR A 14 -6.85 -10.48 6.66
C TYR A 14 -5.87 -11.64 6.80
N GLN A 15 -5.74 -12.19 8.00
CA GLN A 15 -4.85 -13.32 8.25
C GLN A 15 -5.18 -14.52 7.35
N SER A 16 -6.46 -14.76 7.08
CA SER A 16 -6.89 -15.88 6.25
C SER A 16 -6.34 -15.81 4.82
N TRP A 17 -6.04 -14.61 4.32
CA TRP A 17 -5.50 -14.45 2.98
C TRP A 17 -4.08 -15.01 2.83
N PHE A 18 -3.36 -15.17 3.92
CA PHE A 18 -1.98 -15.65 3.91
C PHE A 18 -1.89 -17.18 3.74
N ALA A 19 -3.02 -17.85 3.63
CA ALA A 19 -3.05 -19.20 3.08
C ALA A 19 -2.69 -19.21 1.58
N ASP A 20 -2.83 -18.07 0.88
CA ASP A 20 -2.36 -17.90 -0.49
C ASP A 20 -0.83 -17.85 -0.51
N PRO A 21 -0.14 -18.76 -1.25
CA PRO A 21 1.33 -18.81 -1.22
C PRO A 21 2.00 -17.55 -1.74
N LEU A 22 1.42 -16.88 -2.71
CA LEU A 22 1.99 -15.66 -3.28
C LEU A 22 1.97 -14.52 -2.26
N LEU A 23 0.84 -14.33 -1.59
CA LEU A 23 0.71 -13.30 -0.58
C LEU A 23 1.64 -13.56 0.60
N ASP A 24 1.70 -14.80 1.06
CA ASP A 24 2.57 -15.20 2.16
C ASP A 24 4.06 -15.00 1.81
N ALA A 25 4.45 -15.30 0.58
CA ALA A 25 5.83 -15.14 0.13
C ALA A 25 6.28 -13.68 0.11
N HIS A 26 5.38 -12.74 -0.21
CA HIS A 26 5.75 -11.33 -0.40
C HIS A 26 5.46 -10.45 0.81
N LEU A 27 4.46 -10.78 1.62
CA LEU A 27 4.05 -9.94 2.75
C LEU A 27 3.97 -10.68 4.07
N GLY A 28 3.94 -12.00 4.05
CA GLY A 28 3.73 -12.79 5.25
C GLY A 28 5.00 -13.32 5.89
N PRO A 29 4.85 -14.14 6.93
CA PRO A 29 3.57 -14.35 7.64
C PRO A 29 3.19 -13.12 8.47
N ILE A 30 1.91 -12.99 8.78
CA ILE A 30 1.45 -11.96 9.70
C ILE A 30 0.96 -12.58 11.01
N ASP A 31 1.19 -11.87 12.10
CA ASP A 31 0.66 -12.24 13.40
C ASP A 31 0.02 -11.02 14.08
N ARG A 32 -0.73 -11.29 15.15
CA ARG A 32 -1.45 -10.23 15.86
C ARG A 32 -0.51 -9.21 16.47
N ASP A 33 0.61 -9.64 17.02
CA ASP A 33 1.60 -8.75 17.65
C ASP A 33 2.20 -7.79 16.63
N GLY A 34 2.53 -8.28 15.44
CA GLY A 34 3.06 -7.45 14.36
C GLY A 34 2.06 -6.39 13.91
N VAL A 35 0.79 -6.76 13.78
CA VAL A 35 -0.27 -5.80 13.43
C VAL A 35 -0.45 -4.77 14.54
N GLU A 36 -0.47 -5.19 15.81
CA GLU A 36 -0.58 -4.27 16.94
C GLU A 36 0.57 -3.28 16.99
N GLN A 37 1.80 -3.71 16.70
CA GLN A 37 2.95 -2.82 16.63
C GLN A 37 2.74 -1.73 15.58
N VAL A 38 2.22 -2.07 14.41
CA VAL A 38 1.92 -1.09 13.37
C VAL A 38 0.84 -0.11 13.84
N LEU A 39 -0.22 -0.61 14.44
CA LEU A 39 -1.34 0.23 14.90
C LEU A 39 -0.92 1.19 16.01
N ASN A 40 0.09 0.84 16.80
CA ASN A 40 0.60 1.66 17.89
C ASN A 40 1.74 2.59 17.48
N ASP A 41 2.23 2.49 16.24
CA ASP A 41 3.32 3.30 15.72
C ASP A 41 2.74 4.59 15.10
N SER A 42 3.09 5.75 15.66
CA SER A 42 2.60 7.04 15.17
C SER A 42 3.13 7.43 13.79
N ASP A 43 4.21 6.77 13.32
CA ASP A 43 4.79 7.02 12.01
C ASP A 43 4.22 6.11 10.91
N ARG A 44 3.30 5.24 11.28
CA ARG A 44 2.69 4.28 10.37
C ARG A 44 1.18 4.34 10.45
N ALA A 45 0.52 3.90 9.38
CA ALA A 45 -0.93 3.77 9.36
C ALA A 45 -1.31 2.52 8.58
N LEU A 46 -2.39 1.88 9.01
CA LEU A 46 -2.92 0.70 8.38
C LEU A 46 -4.39 0.94 8.07
N TYR A 47 -4.79 0.70 6.83
CA TYR A 47 -6.14 0.95 6.35
C TYR A 47 -6.78 -0.33 5.85
N SER A 48 -8.05 -0.46 6.12
CA SER A 48 -8.90 -1.52 5.56
C SER A 48 -9.79 -0.94 4.45
N VAL A 49 -9.93 -1.70 3.38
CA VAL A 49 -10.79 -1.35 2.25
C VAL A 49 -11.92 -2.36 2.18
N LEU A 50 -13.15 -1.86 2.19
CA LEU A 50 -14.34 -2.70 2.22
C LEU A 50 -15.24 -2.41 1.01
N ARG A 51 -15.88 -3.48 0.54
CA ARG A 51 -17.00 -3.40 -0.39
C ARG A 51 -18.20 -3.98 0.34
N GLY A 52 -19.10 -3.10 0.83
CA GLY A 52 -20.10 -3.49 1.82
C GLY A 52 -19.40 -3.97 3.09
N ASP A 53 -19.72 -5.16 3.55
CA ASP A 53 -19.11 -5.76 4.74
C ASP A 53 -17.87 -6.62 4.40
N LEU A 54 -17.52 -6.74 3.12
CA LEU A 54 -16.42 -7.59 2.68
C LEU A 54 -15.10 -6.82 2.68
N LEU A 55 -14.13 -7.30 3.45
CA LEU A 55 -12.77 -6.78 3.39
C LEU A 55 -12.13 -7.20 2.07
N VAL A 56 -11.77 -6.24 1.22
CA VAL A 56 -11.22 -6.50 -0.12
C VAL A 56 -9.74 -6.18 -0.23
N ALA A 57 -9.22 -5.29 0.60
CA ALA A 57 -7.80 -4.96 0.59
C ALA A 57 -7.36 -4.41 1.95
N VAL A 58 -6.06 -4.47 2.20
CA VAL A 58 -5.41 -3.84 3.36
C VAL A 58 -4.19 -3.09 2.84
N VAL A 59 -4.02 -1.85 3.27
CA VAL A 59 -2.92 -0.99 2.85
C VAL A 59 -2.19 -0.49 4.08
N GLY A 60 -0.89 -0.74 4.14
CA GLY A 60 -0.01 -0.17 5.15
C GLY A 60 0.85 0.91 4.54
N ILE A 61 1.04 2.01 5.27
CA ILE A 61 1.91 3.10 4.84
C ILE A 61 2.76 3.60 6.01
N ARG A 62 3.91 4.15 5.66
CA ARG A 62 4.71 4.98 6.56
C ARG A 62 4.44 6.44 6.21
N LEU A 63 4.27 7.28 7.22
CA LEU A 63 3.99 8.70 7.04
C LEU A 63 5.27 9.46 6.73
N PRO A 64 5.18 10.61 6.02
CA PRO A 64 6.35 11.44 5.75
C PRO A 64 6.98 12.00 7.02
N ASP A 65 8.30 12.17 7.01
CA ASP A 65 9.05 12.88 8.03
C ASP A 65 10.11 13.77 7.35
N GLU A 66 10.93 14.48 8.16
CA GLU A 66 11.94 15.39 7.59
C GLU A 66 12.99 14.68 6.77
N ALA A 67 13.41 13.48 7.19
CA ALA A 67 14.42 12.70 6.49
C ALA A 67 13.84 12.01 5.25
N HIS A 68 12.54 11.71 5.27
CA HIS A 68 11.85 10.98 4.20
C HIS A 68 10.54 11.70 3.88
N PRO A 69 10.58 12.75 3.04
CA PRO A 69 9.39 13.60 2.79
C PRO A 69 8.42 12.99 1.79
N PHE A 70 8.10 11.71 1.97
CA PHE A 70 7.19 10.98 1.10
C PHE A 70 6.40 9.94 1.90
N TYR A 71 5.22 9.59 1.41
CA TYR A 71 4.50 8.41 1.89
C TYR A 71 5.16 7.17 1.32
N PHE A 72 5.34 6.15 2.13
CA PHE A 72 5.91 4.88 1.70
C PHE A 72 4.87 3.78 1.87
N VAL A 73 4.51 3.11 0.78
CA VAL A 73 3.60 1.96 0.84
C VAL A 73 4.38 0.75 1.33
N THR A 74 4.09 0.33 2.55
CA THR A 74 4.74 -0.84 3.15
C THR A 74 4.06 -2.14 2.74
N ASP A 75 2.74 -2.10 2.58
CA ASP A 75 1.94 -3.26 2.26
C ASP A 75 0.75 -2.84 1.41
N LEU A 76 0.51 -3.58 0.34
CA LEU A 76 -0.73 -3.52 -0.41
C LEU A 76 -1.18 -4.95 -0.66
N ALA A 77 -2.13 -5.40 0.12
CA ALA A 77 -2.68 -6.74 0.01
C ALA A 77 -4.10 -6.66 -0.54
N VAL A 78 -4.35 -7.35 -1.63
CA VAL A 78 -5.69 -7.50 -2.20
C VAL A 78 -6.18 -8.91 -1.89
N ARG A 79 -7.45 -9.03 -1.53
CA ARG A 79 -8.06 -10.35 -1.33
C ARG A 79 -7.74 -11.24 -2.53
N PRO A 80 -7.16 -12.43 -2.31
CA PRO A 80 -6.66 -13.25 -3.43
C PRO A 80 -7.70 -13.54 -4.51
N GLN A 81 -8.95 -13.73 -4.13
CA GLN A 81 -10.04 -14.01 -5.08
C GLN A 81 -10.37 -12.82 -5.99
N LEU A 82 -9.92 -11.61 -5.62
CA LEU A 82 -10.16 -10.39 -6.38
C LEU A 82 -8.93 -9.92 -7.15
N ARG A 83 -7.86 -10.73 -7.13
CA ARG A 83 -6.63 -10.41 -7.85
C ARG A 83 -6.90 -10.28 -9.34
N GLY A 84 -6.32 -9.24 -9.96
CA GLY A 84 -6.51 -9.00 -11.39
C GLY A 84 -7.82 -8.31 -11.78
N SER A 85 -8.64 -7.89 -10.80
CA SER A 85 -9.94 -7.26 -11.05
C SER A 85 -9.92 -5.72 -10.98
N GLY A 86 -8.73 -5.12 -10.84
CA GLY A 86 -8.60 -3.67 -10.75
C GLY A 86 -8.78 -3.10 -9.35
N VAL A 87 -8.95 -3.94 -8.33
CA VAL A 87 -9.12 -3.49 -6.94
C VAL A 87 -7.90 -2.70 -6.46
N GLY A 88 -6.68 -3.21 -6.68
CA GLY A 88 -5.46 -2.53 -6.25
C GLY A 88 -5.33 -1.13 -6.82
N ARG A 89 -5.66 -0.98 -8.10
CA ARG A 89 -5.63 0.33 -8.78
C ARG A 89 -6.59 1.33 -8.13
N ARG A 90 -7.82 0.90 -7.87
CA ARG A 90 -8.82 1.76 -7.23
C ARG A 90 -8.43 2.10 -5.80
N VAL A 91 -7.86 1.13 -5.08
CA VAL A 91 -7.39 1.34 -3.71
C VAL A 91 -6.33 2.43 -3.66
N MET A 92 -5.33 2.38 -4.54
CA MET A 92 -4.28 3.39 -4.55
C MET A 92 -4.82 4.78 -4.88
N ALA A 93 -5.75 4.88 -5.84
CA ALA A 93 -6.38 6.15 -6.16
C ALA A 93 -7.14 6.71 -4.95
N LEU A 94 -7.89 5.88 -4.25
CA LEU A 94 -8.63 6.30 -3.06
C LEU A 94 -7.70 6.70 -1.92
N MET A 95 -6.61 5.97 -1.72
CA MET A 95 -5.61 6.30 -0.70
C MET A 95 -4.99 7.67 -0.95
N MET A 96 -4.55 7.92 -2.17
CA MET A 96 -3.88 9.17 -2.52
C MET A 96 -4.80 10.39 -2.43
N ASN A 97 -6.11 10.18 -2.46
CA ASN A 97 -7.10 11.25 -2.36
C ASN A 97 -7.65 11.46 -0.95
N ARG A 98 -7.19 10.71 0.04
CA ARG A 98 -7.68 10.90 1.40
C ARG A 98 -7.22 12.24 1.96
N PRO A 99 -8.12 12.99 2.63
CA PRO A 99 -7.78 14.32 3.17
C PRO A 99 -6.62 14.32 4.14
N GLU A 100 -6.48 13.27 4.97
CA GLU A 100 -5.42 13.16 5.96
C GLU A 100 -4.07 12.75 5.36
N LEU A 101 -4.02 12.36 4.08
CA LEU A 101 -2.81 11.91 3.41
C LEU A 101 -2.35 12.89 2.35
N GLN A 102 -2.31 14.16 2.71
CA GLN A 102 -1.96 15.25 1.77
C GLN A 102 -0.70 16.02 2.19
N ARG A 103 0.09 15.51 3.16
CA ARG A 103 1.30 16.19 3.63
C ARG A 103 2.42 16.22 2.61
N SER A 104 2.43 15.28 1.68
CA SER A 104 3.40 15.24 0.58
C SER A 104 2.73 14.72 -0.69
N PRO A 105 3.09 15.26 -1.86
CA PRO A 105 2.63 14.71 -3.14
C PRO A 105 3.39 13.46 -3.55
N LEU A 106 4.49 13.14 -2.86
CA LEU A 106 5.37 12.03 -3.22
C LEU A 106 4.97 10.76 -2.50
N TRP A 107 4.91 9.69 -3.27
CA TRP A 107 4.65 8.33 -2.79
C TRP A 107 5.75 7.42 -3.29
N ARG A 108 6.27 6.55 -2.44
CA ARG A 108 7.28 5.56 -2.81
C ARG A 108 6.86 4.16 -2.40
N ALA A 109 7.45 3.19 -3.07
CA ALA A 109 7.28 1.78 -2.75
C ALA A 109 8.54 1.02 -3.17
N SER A 110 8.82 -0.07 -2.49
CA SER A 110 9.91 -0.99 -2.84
C SER A 110 9.31 -2.33 -3.22
N VAL A 111 9.84 -2.95 -4.26
CA VAL A 111 9.35 -4.23 -4.78
C VAL A 111 10.53 -5.16 -4.99
N ARG A 112 10.37 -6.42 -4.61
CA ARG A 112 11.36 -7.45 -4.89
C ARG A 112 11.41 -7.74 -6.40
N PRO A 113 12.62 -7.96 -6.97
CA PRO A 113 12.75 -8.28 -8.40
C PRO A 113 12.00 -9.55 -8.81
N ASP A 114 11.79 -10.47 -7.87
CA ASP A 114 11.06 -11.72 -8.11
C ASP A 114 9.54 -11.59 -8.01
N ASN A 115 9.02 -10.35 -7.96
CA ASN A 115 7.60 -10.06 -7.94
C ASN A 115 7.19 -9.30 -9.21
N PRO A 116 7.13 -9.98 -10.38
CA PRO A 116 6.82 -9.32 -11.64
C PRO A 116 5.41 -8.73 -11.67
N GLY A 117 4.47 -9.28 -10.91
CA GLY A 117 3.10 -8.75 -10.83
C GLY A 117 3.08 -7.37 -10.22
N ALA A 118 3.80 -7.16 -9.12
CA ALA A 118 3.88 -5.85 -8.47
C ALA A 118 4.63 -4.84 -9.34
N LEU A 119 5.71 -5.27 -10.03
CA LEU A 119 6.44 -4.41 -10.96
C LEU A 119 5.53 -3.91 -12.07
N ALA A 120 4.81 -4.82 -12.72
CA ALA A 120 3.88 -4.46 -13.79
C ALA A 120 2.77 -3.55 -13.28
N PHE A 121 2.26 -3.83 -12.08
CA PHE A 121 1.20 -3.04 -11.46
C PHE A 121 1.63 -1.58 -11.26
N LEU A 122 2.80 -1.35 -10.65
CA LEU A 122 3.29 0.00 -10.41
C LEU A 122 3.57 0.75 -11.71
N LEU A 123 4.21 0.10 -12.68
CA LEU A 123 4.48 0.72 -13.98
C LEU A 123 3.17 1.10 -14.69
N LYS A 124 2.18 0.25 -14.63
CA LYS A 124 0.88 0.50 -15.25
C LYS A 124 0.14 1.66 -14.60
N LEU A 125 0.36 1.88 -13.29
CA LEU A 125 -0.19 3.03 -12.59
C LEU A 125 0.56 4.34 -12.86
N GLY A 126 1.64 4.29 -13.61
CA GLY A 126 2.45 5.47 -13.93
C GLY A 126 3.56 5.78 -12.94
N TRP A 127 3.88 4.82 -12.06
CA TRP A 127 5.02 4.98 -11.15
C TRP A 127 6.33 4.89 -11.92
N THR A 128 7.32 5.67 -11.49
CA THR A 128 8.64 5.70 -12.10
C THR A 128 9.62 4.89 -11.26
N ARG A 129 10.35 4.00 -11.91
CA ARG A 129 11.43 3.28 -11.25
C ARG A 129 12.60 4.23 -11.00
N LEU A 130 13.08 4.27 -9.76
CA LEU A 130 14.25 5.06 -9.40
C LEU A 130 15.52 4.31 -9.79
N ALA A 131 16.46 5.02 -10.44
CA ALA A 131 17.69 4.44 -10.96
C ALA A 131 18.72 4.12 -9.87
N MET A 132 18.53 4.68 -8.67
CA MET A 132 19.48 4.60 -7.58
C MET A 132 18.92 3.71 -6.48
N GLY A 133 19.11 2.40 -6.62
CA GLY A 133 19.01 1.48 -5.50
C GLY A 133 20.37 1.33 -4.84
N ASN A 134 20.41 1.08 -3.53
CA ASN A 134 21.61 0.59 -2.89
C ASN A 134 21.99 -0.72 -3.61
N PRO A 135 23.23 -0.87 -4.13
CA PRO A 135 23.60 -2.11 -4.82
C PRO A 135 23.55 -3.36 -3.93
N PHE A 136 23.44 -3.17 -2.62
CA PHE A 136 23.27 -4.26 -1.67
C PHE A 136 21.79 -4.52 -1.33
N ASP A 137 20.90 -3.64 -1.76
CA ASP A 137 19.46 -3.84 -1.64
C ASP A 137 18.93 -4.54 -2.87
N GLU A 138 18.35 -5.72 -2.67
CA GLU A 138 17.71 -6.47 -3.74
C GLU A 138 16.36 -5.88 -4.12
N LEU A 139 15.96 -4.74 -3.50
CA LEU A 139 14.67 -4.11 -3.74
C LEU A 139 14.75 -3.08 -4.86
N LEU A 140 13.75 -3.09 -5.71
CA LEU A 140 13.56 -2.07 -6.72
C LEU A 140 12.66 -0.98 -6.16
N GLU A 141 13.09 0.27 -6.28
CA GLU A 141 12.35 1.40 -5.73
C GLU A 141 11.59 2.14 -6.82
N PHE A 142 10.38 2.55 -6.46
CA PHE A 142 9.47 3.28 -7.33
C PHE A 142 8.97 4.53 -6.66
N GLU A 143 8.67 5.55 -7.47
CA GLU A 143 8.12 6.81 -7.00
C GLU A 143 6.95 7.23 -7.87
N PHE A 144 5.94 7.81 -7.24
CA PHE A 144 4.83 8.47 -7.92
C PHE A 144 4.66 9.86 -7.34
N GLN A 145 4.60 10.86 -8.20
CA GLN A 145 4.27 12.21 -7.80
C GLN A 145 2.80 12.46 -8.08
N ARG A 146 2.01 12.58 -7.01
CA ARG A 146 0.61 12.92 -7.12
C ARG A 146 0.52 14.36 -7.63
N ARG A 147 -0.24 14.55 -8.69
CA ARG A 147 -0.56 15.92 -9.13
C ARG A 147 -1.48 16.55 -8.10
N PRO A 148 -1.15 17.76 -7.59
CA PRO A 148 -2.13 18.50 -6.81
C PRO A 148 -3.37 18.64 -7.66
N ALA A 149 -4.55 18.58 -7.02
CA ALA A 149 -5.78 18.93 -7.69
C ALA A 149 -5.51 20.25 -8.40
N GLY A 150 -5.55 20.24 -9.73
CA GLY A 150 -5.26 21.44 -10.50
C GLY A 150 -6.12 22.59 -10.00
N PRO A 151 -5.64 23.82 -10.12
CA PRO A 151 -6.47 24.94 -9.76
C PRO A 151 -7.78 24.78 -10.50
N LEU A 152 -8.87 24.94 -9.77
CA LEU A 152 -10.17 24.96 -10.40
C LEU A 152 -10.07 25.90 -11.57
N LEU A 153 -10.15 25.34 -12.74
CA LEU A 153 -10.18 26.18 -13.92
C LEU A 153 -11.39 27.05 -13.85
N ARG A 154 -11.08 28.25 -13.86
CA ARG A 154 -12.06 29.31 -13.76
C ARG A 154 -12.75 29.46 -15.08
#